data_8dbd9fc3413282c9e27f4a423cd9aebf
#
_entry.id   8dbd9fc3413282c9e27f4a423cd9aebf
#
_cell.length_a   1.000
_cell.length_b   1.000
_cell.length_c   1.000
_cell.angle_alpha   90.00
_cell.angle_beta   90.00
_cell.angle_gamma   90.00
#
_symmetry.space_group_name_H-M   'P 1'
#
loop_
_entity.id
_entity.type
_entity.pdbx_description
1 polymer ?
#
loop_
_entity_poly.entity_id
_entity_poly.type
_entity_poly.pdbx_seq_one_letter_code
_entity_poly.pdbx_strand_id
1 'polypeptide(L)'
;MLKLYDNGIYLVHGETICSCPEEAAQKSGITTTKEEAAKGTMAYGILKAHNQSDDMDQLRLKFDSMTSHDITYVGIIQTARASGMKQFPLPYVLTNCHNSLCAVGGTINEDDHKFALSAAHKYGGIYVPTNM
;
A
#
# COMPACT_ATOMS: atom_id res chain seq x y z
N MET A 1 17.14 21.53 -3.90
CA MET A 1 17.35 21.07 -5.29
C MET A 1 16.98 19.60 -5.35
N LEU A 2 16.14 19.17 -6.30
CA LEU A 2 15.81 17.76 -6.48
C LEU A 2 16.98 17.05 -7.17
N LYS A 3 17.39 15.89 -6.65
CA LYS A 3 18.41 15.03 -7.25
C LYS A 3 17.76 13.70 -7.63
N LEU A 4 17.89 13.32 -8.90
CA LEU A 4 17.39 12.03 -9.42
C LEU A 4 18.56 11.05 -9.56
N TYR A 5 18.26 9.78 -9.39
CA TYR A 5 19.21 8.68 -9.56
C TYR A 5 18.61 7.65 -10.52
N ASP A 6 19.34 7.30 -11.56
CA ASP A 6 18.87 6.35 -12.59
C ASP A 6 18.86 4.89 -12.10
N ASN A 7 19.62 4.62 -11.05
CA ASN A 7 19.73 3.30 -10.43
C ASN A 7 19.38 3.37 -8.94
N GLY A 8 19.11 2.22 -8.33
CA GLY A 8 18.91 2.13 -6.90
C GLY A 8 20.09 2.72 -6.11
N ILE A 9 19.79 3.24 -4.94
CA ILE A 9 20.75 3.84 -4.02
C ILE A 9 20.84 3.04 -2.72
N TYR A 10 21.92 3.25 -1.96
CA TYR A 10 22.03 2.79 -0.57
C TYR A 10 21.61 3.93 0.37
N LEU A 11 20.79 3.61 1.35
CA LEU A 11 20.48 4.49 2.46
C LEU A 11 21.18 3.96 3.72
N VAL A 12 22.28 4.59 4.09
CA VAL A 12 23.09 4.16 5.23
C VAL A 12 22.54 4.81 6.50
N HIS A 13 22.21 3.98 7.49
CA HIS A 13 21.64 4.38 8.79
C HIS A 13 20.38 5.23 8.70
N GLY A 14 19.66 5.17 7.58
CA GLY A 14 18.44 5.97 7.37
C GLY A 14 18.67 7.44 7.02
N GLU A 15 19.91 7.89 6.89
CA GLU A 15 20.26 9.30 6.72
C GLU A 15 21.12 9.59 5.49
N THR A 16 22.13 8.76 5.25
CA THR A 16 23.12 9.05 4.22
C THR A 16 22.85 8.28 2.93
N ILE A 17 22.66 9.01 1.83
CA ILE A 17 22.48 8.44 0.50
C ILE A 17 23.85 8.22 -0.15
N CYS A 18 24.11 6.98 -0.58
CA CYS A 18 25.30 6.58 -1.35
C CYS A 18 24.87 5.95 -2.67
N SER A 19 25.58 6.27 -3.75
CA SER A 19 25.26 5.78 -5.10
C SER A 19 26.07 4.55 -5.51
N CYS A 20 27.14 4.24 -4.78
CA CYS A 20 27.97 3.08 -5.05
C CYS A 20 28.20 2.23 -3.79
N PRO A 21 28.49 0.92 -3.95
CA PRO A 21 28.69 -0.01 -2.83
C PRO A 21 29.92 0.32 -1.99
N GLU A 22 30.98 0.85 -2.59
CA GLU A 22 32.23 1.18 -1.90
C GLU A 22 32.00 2.31 -0.88
N GLU A 23 31.30 3.37 -1.30
CA GLU A 23 30.96 4.47 -0.40
C GLU A 23 30.03 4.01 0.72
N ALA A 24 29.04 3.17 0.38
CA ALA A 24 28.13 2.60 1.35
C ALA A 24 28.85 1.72 2.38
N ALA A 25 29.76 0.87 1.93
CA ALA A 25 30.58 0.02 2.80
C ALA A 25 31.48 0.84 3.74
N GLN A 26 32.08 1.91 3.23
CA GLN A 26 32.91 2.82 4.02
C GLN A 26 32.15 3.48 5.17
N LYS A 27 30.89 3.88 4.89
CA LYS A 27 30.04 4.59 5.88
C LYS A 27 29.30 3.66 6.82
N SER A 28 28.92 2.47 6.36
CA SER A 28 28.17 1.50 7.15
C SER A 28 29.04 0.49 7.90
N GLY A 29 30.27 0.27 7.45
CA GLY A 29 31.11 -0.83 7.89
C GLY A 29 30.68 -2.21 7.35
N ILE A 30 29.70 -2.26 6.44
CA ILE A 30 29.12 -3.50 5.88
C ILE A 30 29.43 -3.56 4.39
N THR A 31 30.12 -4.62 3.97
CA THR A 31 30.36 -4.90 2.55
C THR A 31 29.24 -5.78 2.03
N THR A 32 28.50 -5.29 1.03
CA THR A 32 27.39 -6.02 0.40
C THR A 32 27.25 -5.61 -1.06
N THR A 33 26.73 -6.50 -1.89
CA THR A 33 26.33 -6.17 -3.25
C THR A 33 24.97 -5.48 -3.27
N LYS A 34 24.61 -4.85 -4.40
CA LYS A 34 23.27 -4.23 -4.58
C LYS A 34 22.15 -5.27 -4.45
N GLU A 35 22.36 -6.44 -5.03
CA GLU A 35 21.42 -7.55 -5.04
C GLU A 35 21.18 -8.10 -3.63
N GLU A 36 22.24 -8.21 -2.83
CA GLU A 36 22.14 -8.64 -1.44
C GLU A 36 21.49 -7.57 -0.57
N ALA A 37 21.87 -6.31 -0.73
CA ALA A 37 21.28 -5.19 0.00
C ALA A 37 19.77 -5.04 -0.32
N ALA A 38 19.36 -5.24 -1.57
CA ALA A 38 17.95 -5.20 -1.98
C ALA A 38 17.11 -6.24 -1.24
N LYS A 39 17.66 -7.44 -0.97
CA LYS A 39 16.99 -8.49 -0.19
C LYS A 39 16.78 -8.15 1.28
N GLY A 40 17.53 -7.19 1.81
CA GLY A 40 17.36 -6.64 3.16
C GLY A 40 16.31 -5.55 3.29
N THR A 41 15.65 -5.14 2.20
CA THR A 41 14.62 -4.10 2.23
C THR A 41 13.29 -4.61 2.78
N MET A 42 12.51 -3.73 3.43
CA MET A 42 11.15 -4.06 3.88
C MET A 42 10.26 -4.49 2.70
N ALA A 43 10.36 -3.83 1.56
CA ALA A 43 9.59 -4.18 0.37
C ALA A 43 9.87 -5.61 -0.09
N TYR A 44 11.14 -5.99 -0.19
CA TYR A 44 11.52 -7.37 -0.54
C TYR A 44 10.98 -8.39 0.47
N GLY A 45 11.10 -8.09 1.77
CA GLY A 45 10.59 -8.96 2.85
C GLY A 45 9.08 -9.18 2.76
N ILE A 46 8.31 -8.10 2.54
CA ILE A 46 6.85 -8.17 2.37
C ILE A 46 6.47 -8.96 1.12
N LEU A 47 7.08 -8.66 -0.02
CA LEU A 47 6.79 -9.36 -1.27
C LEU A 47 7.12 -10.86 -1.17
N LYS A 48 8.27 -11.20 -0.57
CA LYS A 48 8.67 -12.59 -0.35
C LYS A 48 7.70 -13.35 0.56
N ALA A 49 7.25 -12.72 1.65
CA ALA A 49 6.33 -13.33 2.61
C ALA A 49 4.95 -13.62 1.98
N HIS A 50 4.53 -12.83 0.99
CA HIS A 50 3.23 -12.95 0.34
C HIS A 50 3.30 -13.63 -1.04
N ASN A 51 4.49 -14.00 -1.50
CA ASN A 51 4.66 -14.69 -2.78
C ASN A 51 4.29 -16.17 -2.65
N GLN A 52 3.41 -16.62 -3.52
CA GLN A 52 2.99 -18.03 -3.63
C GLN A 52 3.78 -18.79 -4.71
N SER A 53 4.70 -18.12 -5.39
CA SER A 53 5.61 -18.71 -6.34
C SER A 53 7.00 -18.86 -5.71
N ASP A 54 7.79 -19.80 -6.20
CA ASP A 54 9.20 -19.95 -5.79
C ASP A 54 10.14 -18.97 -6.51
N ASP A 55 9.59 -18.20 -7.46
CA ASP A 55 10.32 -17.24 -8.27
C ASP A 55 10.08 -15.80 -7.78
N MET A 56 11.15 -15.08 -7.45
CA MET A 56 11.08 -13.68 -7.03
C MET A 56 11.11 -12.69 -8.20
N ASP A 57 11.37 -13.13 -9.42
CA ASP A 57 11.28 -12.31 -10.63
C ASP A 57 9.87 -12.38 -11.25
N GLN A 58 9.09 -13.43 -10.91
CA GLN A 58 7.70 -13.59 -11.32
C GLN A 58 6.79 -13.85 -10.11
N LEU A 59 6.41 -12.76 -9.44
CA LEU A 59 5.65 -12.82 -8.20
C LEU A 59 4.19 -13.23 -8.43
N ARG A 60 3.70 -14.12 -7.57
CA ARG A 60 2.30 -14.45 -7.43
C ARG A 60 1.84 -14.09 -6.02
N LEU A 61 1.41 -12.84 -5.85
CA LEU A 61 1.15 -12.28 -4.53
C LEU A 61 -0.26 -12.59 -4.02
N LYS A 62 -0.35 -12.92 -2.74
CA LYS A 62 -1.60 -12.97 -1.98
C LYS A 62 -1.40 -12.25 -0.66
N PHE A 63 -2.04 -11.09 -0.53
CA PHE A 63 -2.00 -10.30 0.70
C PHE A 63 -3.04 -10.75 1.72
N ASP A 64 -2.86 -10.38 2.98
CA ASP A 64 -3.71 -10.80 4.10
C ASP A 64 -4.98 -9.97 4.21
N SER A 65 -4.91 -8.69 3.84
CA SER A 65 -6.01 -7.74 3.94
C SER A 65 -5.89 -6.62 2.91
N MET A 66 -6.99 -5.88 2.76
CA MET A 66 -7.07 -4.68 1.93
C MET A 66 -7.50 -3.49 2.77
N THR A 67 -6.98 -2.32 2.41
CA THR A 67 -7.44 -1.05 2.95
C THR A 67 -7.56 -0.04 1.80
N SER A 68 -8.60 0.77 1.82
CA SER A 68 -8.71 1.93 0.94
C SER A 68 -9.45 3.08 1.60
N HIS A 69 -9.24 4.27 1.08
CA HIS A 69 -9.89 5.49 1.57
C HIS A 69 -11.11 5.86 0.72
N ASP A 70 -11.87 6.84 1.22
CA ASP A 70 -13.00 7.46 0.55
C ASP A 70 -12.66 7.88 -0.90
N ILE A 71 -13.66 7.95 -1.74
CA ILE A 71 -13.57 8.09 -3.21
C ILE A 71 -13.02 6.82 -3.87
N THR A 72 -11.84 6.35 -3.46
CA THR A 72 -11.17 5.19 -4.08
C THR A 72 -12.00 3.91 -3.93
N TYR A 73 -12.53 3.62 -2.74
CA TYR A 73 -13.34 2.41 -2.54
C TYR A 73 -14.67 2.46 -3.32
N VAL A 74 -15.22 3.63 -3.59
CA VAL A 74 -16.46 3.75 -4.38
C VAL A 74 -16.27 3.13 -5.77
N GLY A 75 -15.26 3.58 -6.51
CA GLY A 75 -14.95 3.04 -7.83
C GLY A 75 -14.58 1.56 -7.81
N ILE A 76 -13.75 1.13 -6.87
CA ILE A 76 -13.32 -0.26 -6.70
C ILE A 76 -14.55 -1.16 -6.47
N ILE A 77 -15.41 -0.82 -5.51
CA ILE A 77 -16.56 -1.64 -5.14
C ILE A 77 -17.61 -1.66 -6.25
N GLN A 78 -17.85 -0.53 -6.91
CA GLN A 78 -18.77 -0.49 -8.05
C GLN A 78 -18.32 -1.39 -9.19
N THR A 79 -17.04 -1.36 -9.54
CA THR A 79 -16.44 -2.23 -10.56
C THR A 79 -16.52 -3.71 -10.15
N ALA A 80 -16.14 -4.03 -8.92
CA ALA A 80 -16.21 -5.40 -8.40
C ALA A 80 -17.65 -5.93 -8.38
N ARG A 81 -18.62 -5.09 -7.98
CA ARG A 81 -20.04 -5.44 -8.01
C ARG A 81 -20.53 -5.72 -9.43
N ALA A 82 -20.15 -4.89 -10.40
CA ALA A 82 -20.49 -5.11 -11.80
C ALA A 82 -19.90 -6.42 -12.35
N SER A 83 -18.76 -6.86 -11.80
CA SER A 83 -18.10 -8.13 -12.10
C SER A 83 -18.68 -9.33 -11.30
N GLY A 84 -19.75 -9.14 -10.55
CA GLY A 84 -20.45 -10.21 -9.83
C GLY A 84 -19.99 -10.47 -8.40
N MET A 85 -19.25 -9.56 -7.77
CA MET A 85 -18.83 -9.69 -6.39
C MET A 85 -20.01 -9.89 -5.43
N LYS A 86 -19.92 -10.89 -4.55
CA LYS A 86 -20.92 -11.21 -3.52
C LYS A 86 -20.47 -10.83 -2.12
N GLN A 87 -19.16 -10.90 -1.85
CA GLN A 87 -18.52 -10.50 -0.61
C GLN A 87 -17.08 -10.08 -0.92
N PHE A 88 -16.45 -9.38 0.00
CA PHE A 88 -15.02 -9.06 -0.14
C PHE A 88 -14.18 -10.34 -0.08
N PRO A 89 -13.22 -10.50 -1.00
CA PRO A 89 -12.40 -11.73 -1.07
C PRO A 89 -11.34 -11.83 0.05
N LEU A 90 -11.03 -10.72 0.69
CA LEU A 90 -10.09 -10.58 1.80
C LEU A 90 -10.71 -9.66 2.86
N PRO A 91 -10.24 -9.71 4.12
CA PRO A 91 -10.57 -8.68 5.10
C PRO A 91 -10.33 -7.29 4.52
N TYR A 92 -11.36 -6.45 4.53
CA TYR A 92 -11.31 -5.14 3.89
C TYR A 92 -11.71 -4.04 4.87
N VAL A 93 -10.82 -3.05 5.01
CA VAL A 93 -11.06 -1.85 5.82
C VAL A 93 -11.32 -0.67 4.89
N LEU A 94 -12.48 -0.06 5.03
CA LEU A 94 -12.89 1.15 4.33
C LEU A 94 -12.74 2.33 5.28
N THR A 95 -11.82 3.25 4.98
CA THR A 95 -11.54 4.40 5.85
C THR A 95 -11.96 5.70 5.20
N ASN A 96 -12.44 6.64 5.99
CA ASN A 96 -12.73 8.02 5.55
C ASN A 96 -11.65 8.96 6.06
N CYS A 97 -10.46 8.86 5.51
CA CYS A 97 -9.28 9.62 5.92
C CYS A 97 -8.80 10.66 4.89
N HIS A 98 -9.33 10.63 3.68
CA HIS A 98 -8.96 11.56 2.61
C HIS A 98 -9.87 12.79 2.60
N ASN A 99 -11.19 12.60 2.61
CA ASN A 99 -12.19 13.67 2.72
C ASN A 99 -12.96 13.55 4.04
N SER A 100 -12.30 13.93 5.14
CA SER A 100 -12.84 13.80 6.48
C SER A 100 -13.90 14.84 6.83
N LEU A 101 -14.03 15.92 6.05
CA LEU A 101 -15.06 16.94 6.25
C LEU A 101 -16.35 16.54 5.52
N CYS A 102 -17.33 16.09 6.28
CA CYS A 102 -18.66 15.80 5.75
C CYS A 102 -19.39 17.10 5.35
N ALA A 103 -20.11 17.05 4.24
CA ALA A 103 -21.07 18.08 3.80
C ALA A 103 -20.50 19.52 3.67
N VAL A 104 -19.19 19.68 3.57
CA VAL A 104 -18.57 20.99 3.34
C VAL A 104 -18.62 21.31 1.85
N GLY A 105 -19.42 22.30 1.47
CA GLY A 105 -19.60 22.71 0.07
C GLY A 105 -20.42 21.74 -0.78
N GLY A 106 -21.07 20.75 -0.19
CA GLY A 106 -21.91 19.77 -0.87
C GLY A 106 -22.04 18.46 -0.10
N THR A 107 -22.82 17.52 -0.64
CA THR A 107 -23.09 16.20 -0.01
C THR A 107 -22.22 15.07 -0.52
N ILE A 108 -21.33 15.32 -1.45
CA ILE A 108 -20.56 14.26 -2.13
C ILE A 108 -19.71 13.44 -1.15
N ASN A 109 -19.05 14.10 -0.19
CA ASN A 109 -18.25 13.41 0.81
C ASN A 109 -19.13 12.61 1.78
N GLU A 110 -20.28 13.16 2.17
CA GLU A 110 -21.24 12.44 3.00
C GLU A 110 -21.79 11.21 2.29
N ASP A 111 -22.06 11.30 1.00
CA ASP A 111 -22.51 10.17 0.18
C ASP A 111 -21.45 9.07 0.11
N ASP A 112 -20.17 9.42 -0.02
CA ASP A 112 -19.05 8.46 0.04
C ASP A 112 -19.00 7.75 1.40
N HIS A 113 -19.20 8.47 2.51
CA HIS A 113 -19.24 7.91 3.86
C HIS A 113 -20.40 6.92 4.04
N LYS A 114 -21.61 7.30 3.60
CA LYS A 114 -22.80 6.43 3.61
C LYS A 114 -22.61 5.21 2.71
N PHE A 115 -21.98 5.40 1.54
CA PHE A 115 -21.67 4.30 0.64
C PHE A 115 -20.73 3.29 1.31
N ALA A 116 -19.63 3.75 1.94
CA ALA A 116 -18.68 2.89 2.61
C ALA A 116 -19.31 2.06 3.72
N LEU A 117 -20.12 2.70 4.58
CA LEU A 117 -20.85 2.03 5.65
C LEU A 117 -21.77 0.95 5.08
N SER A 118 -22.57 1.28 4.06
CA SER A 118 -23.50 0.35 3.42
C SER A 118 -22.78 -0.80 2.72
N ALA A 119 -21.63 -0.53 2.08
CA ALA A 119 -20.84 -1.53 1.41
C ALA A 119 -20.17 -2.48 2.40
N ALA A 120 -19.64 -1.97 3.52
CA ALA A 120 -19.07 -2.79 4.58
C ALA A 120 -20.12 -3.76 5.15
N HIS A 121 -21.31 -3.28 5.45
CA HIS A 121 -22.43 -4.12 5.90
C HIS A 121 -22.81 -5.19 4.85
N LYS A 122 -22.90 -4.79 3.59
CA LYS A 122 -23.35 -5.68 2.52
C LYS A 122 -22.33 -6.75 2.14
N TYR A 123 -21.06 -6.43 2.12
CA TYR A 123 -19.99 -7.29 1.58
C TYR A 123 -19.04 -7.84 2.64
N GLY A 124 -19.26 -7.52 3.93
CA GLY A 124 -18.49 -8.07 5.05
C GLY A 124 -17.20 -7.35 5.37
N GLY A 125 -17.12 -6.04 5.12
CA GLY A 125 -15.95 -5.20 5.46
C GLY A 125 -16.04 -4.54 6.83
N ILE A 126 -14.97 -3.85 7.20
CA ILE A 126 -14.87 -2.98 8.37
C ILE A 126 -14.92 -1.54 7.90
N TYR A 127 -15.85 -0.76 8.44
CA TYR A 127 -15.93 0.67 8.16
C TYR A 127 -15.32 1.46 9.32
N VAL A 128 -14.39 2.37 8.98
CA VAL A 128 -13.75 3.28 9.95
C VAL A 128 -14.14 4.71 9.58
N PRO A 129 -15.00 5.36 10.38
CA PRO A 129 -15.40 6.75 10.15
C PRO A 129 -14.28 7.74 10.48
N THR A 130 -14.45 9.00 10.08
CA THR A 130 -13.47 10.07 10.20
C THR A 130 -13.12 10.48 11.64
N ASN A 131 -13.98 10.15 12.58
CA ASN A 131 -13.84 10.54 14.00
C ASN A 131 -13.26 9.43 14.88
N MET A 132 -12.66 8.42 14.26
CA MET A 132 -11.98 7.31 14.95
C MET A 132 -10.48 7.31 14.71
#